data_095aecccbec1d05faaf0e2b58f58b1e5
#
_entry.id   095aecccbec1d05faaf0e2b58f58b1e5
#
_cell.length_a   1.000
_cell.length_b   1.000
_cell.length_c   1.000
_cell.angle_alpha   90.00
_cell.angle_beta   90.00
_cell.angle_gamma   90.00
#
_symmetry.space_group_name_H-M   'P 1'
#
loop_
_entity.id
_entity.type
_entity.pdbx_description
1 polymer ?
#
loop_
_entity_poly.entity_id
_entity_poly.type
_entity_poly.pdbx_seq_one_letter_code
_entity_poly.pdbx_strand_id
1 'polypeptide(L)'
;IDRLCAASGLSWYEISSWAKSGGECRHNLGYWRGGDWWAVGPGAHGHRDGLRWMNAKHPRAYTERIWADGDAVVETEIISQAAIDMERVMLGLRLREGLAVGAVTPDKQDQIDLEVAAGLLVRVQDRIVLTDAGRLLADGIVGRLTS
;
A
#
# COMPACT_ATOMS: atom_id res chain seq x y z
N ILE A 1 11.26 10.54 -15.15
CA ILE A 1 10.22 11.24 -14.34
C ILE A 1 10.89 11.89 -13.13
N ASP A 2 11.61 11.16 -12.26
CA ASP A 2 12.19 11.66 -10.99
C ASP A 2 12.99 12.96 -11.15
N ARG A 3 13.89 13.04 -12.14
CA ARG A 3 14.69 14.26 -12.38
C ARG A 3 13.82 15.48 -12.73
N LEU A 4 12.75 15.28 -13.49
CA LEU A 4 11.84 16.37 -13.86
C LEU A 4 11.01 16.82 -12.65
N CYS A 5 10.52 15.88 -11.87
CA CYS A 5 9.79 16.17 -10.64
C CYS A 5 10.69 16.92 -9.64
N ALA A 6 11.91 16.42 -9.42
CA ALA A 6 12.88 17.05 -8.52
C ALA A 6 13.24 18.48 -8.98
N ALA A 7 13.47 18.70 -10.28
CA ALA A 7 13.71 20.03 -10.85
C ALA A 7 12.52 21.00 -10.66
N SER A 8 11.31 20.44 -10.47
CA SER A 8 10.08 21.19 -10.19
C SER A 8 9.77 21.31 -8.69
N GLY A 9 10.69 20.90 -7.82
CA GLY A 9 10.50 20.93 -6.36
C GLY A 9 9.52 19.89 -5.84
N LEU A 10 9.28 18.82 -6.60
CA LEU A 10 8.46 17.69 -6.19
C LEU A 10 9.34 16.53 -5.71
N SER A 11 8.94 15.91 -4.62
CA SER A 11 9.56 14.71 -4.08
C SER A 11 8.60 13.53 -4.20
N TRP A 12 9.10 12.35 -4.53
CA TRP A 12 8.27 11.16 -4.44
C TRP A 12 7.85 10.91 -3.00
N TYR A 13 6.62 10.45 -2.76
CA TYR A 13 6.13 10.08 -1.43
C TYR A 13 5.63 8.64 -1.38
N GLU A 14 5.25 8.08 -2.52
CA GLU A 14 5.05 6.64 -2.76
C GLU A 14 5.58 6.30 -4.15
N ILE A 15 5.66 5.03 -4.50
CA ILE A 15 6.43 4.49 -5.62
C ILE A 15 6.21 5.20 -6.97
N SER A 16 5.02 5.74 -7.20
CA SER A 16 4.61 6.34 -8.48
C SER A 16 4.05 7.77 -8.37
N SER A 17 4.09 8.37 -7.19
CA SER A 17 3.51 9.71 -6.96
C SER A 17 4.50 10.68 -6.32
N TRP A 18 4.43 11.93 -6.78
CA TRP A 18 5.29 13.02 -6.34
C TRP A 18 4.44 14.21 -5.86
N ALA A 19 4.91 14.92 -4.85
CA ALA A 19 4.25 16.08 -4.30
C ALA A 19 5.28 17.09 -3.79
N LYS A 20 4.85 18.35 -3.62
CA LYS A 20 5.54 19.29 -2.73
C LYS A 20 5.32 18.84 -1.29
N SER A 21 6.25 19.18 -0.41
CA SER A 21 6.09 18.87 1.03
C SER A 21 4.76 19.39 1.57
N GLY A 22 3.98 18.52 2.20
CA GLY A 22 2.63 18.80 2.71
C GLY A 22 1.51 18.73 1.65
N GLY A 23 1.84 18.46 0.39
CA GLY A 23 0.89 18.31 -0.71
C GLY A 23 0.60 16.86 -1.10
N GLU A 24 1.08 15.89 -0.33
CA GLU A 24 0.86 14.47 -0.55
C GLU A 24 -0.64 14.14 -0.49
N CYS A 25 -1.12 13.29 -1.40
CA CYS A 25 -2.52 12.87 -1.40
C CYS A 25 -2.82 11.98 -0.18
N ARG A 26 -3.49 12.54 0.83
CA ARG A 26 -3.82 11.83 2.08
C ARG A 26 -4.66 10.58 1.85
N HIS A 27 -5.57 10.62 0.88
CA HIS A 27 -6.40 9.47 0.52
C HIS A 27 -5.53 8.33 -0.04
N ASN A 28 -4.62 8.65 -0.97
CA ASN A 28 -3.66 7.69 -1.52
C ASN A 28 -2.75 7.09 -0.42
N LEU A 29 -2.21 7.93 0.45
CA LEU A 29 -1.42 7.48 1.61
C LEU A 29 -2.23 6.57 2.55
N GLY A 30 -3.54 6.80 2.69
CA GLY A 30 -4.42 5.93 3.46
C GLY A 30 -4.41 4.48 2.96
N TYR A 31 -4.48 4.28 1.65
CA TYR A 31 -4.35 2.94 1.05
C TYR A 31 -2.98 2.32 1.30
N TRP A 32 -1.90 3.05 1.03
CA TRP A 32 -0.53 2.55 1.21
C TRP A 32 -0.18 2.22 2.66
N ARG A 33 -0.84 2.86 3.62
CA ARG A 33 -0.68 2.59 5.05
C ARG A 33 -1.60 1.49 5.57
N GLY A 34 -2.39 0.86 4.70
CA GLY A 34 -3.35 -0.19 5.09
C GLY A 34 -4.49 0.33 5.95
N GLY A 35 -4.87 1.62 5.77
CA GLY A 35 -5.96 2.24 6.52
C GLY A 35 -7.34 1.74 6.09
N ASP A 36 -8.36 2.24 6.76
CA ASP A 36 -9.75 1.98 6.43
C ASP A 36 -10.26 2.96 5.38
N TRP A 37 -11.14 2.48 4.51
CA TRP A 37 -11.83 3.30 3.51
C TRP A 37 -13.23 2.77 3.22
N TRP A 38 -14.09 3.67 2.80
CA TRP A 38 -15.49 3.37 2.54
C TRP A 38 -15.73 3.14 1.05
N ALA A 39 -16.56 2.12 0.73
CA ALA A 39 -17.00 1.84 -0.64
C ALA A 39 -18.23 2.69 -0.98
N VAL A 40 -18.10 3.67 -1.85
CA VAL A 40 -19.20 4.52 -2.30
C VAL A 40 -19.40 4.34 -3.81
N GLY A 41 -20.58 3.88 -4.21
CA GLY A 41 -20.95 3.70 -5.61
C GLY A 41 -20.86 2.25 -6.11
N PRO A 42 -21.34 2.03 -7.38
CA PRO A 42 -21.31 0.72 -8.01
C PRO A 42 -19.89 0.19 -8.20
N GLY A 43 -19.67 -1.08 -7.85
CA GLY A 43 -18.39 -1.76 -7.99
C GLY A 43 -17.27 -1.24 -7.08
N ALA A 44 -17.59 -0.33 -6.14
CA ALA A 44 -16.62 0.17 -5.20
C ALA A 44 -16.26 -0.92 -4.18
N HIS A 45 -15.00 -0.92 -3.77
CA HIS A 45 -14.48 -1.79 -2.72
C HIS A 45 -14.25 -0.98 -1.45
N GLY A 46 -14.61 -1.54 -0.31
CA GLY A 46 -14.35 -0.98 1.01
C GLY A 46 -13.45 -1.88 1.84
N HIS A 47 -12.83 -1.29 2.86
CA HIS A 47 -12.04 -1.99 3.86
C HIS A 47 -12.22 -1.33 5.21
N ARG A 48 -12.49 -2.14 6.22
CA ARG A 48 -12.56 -1.68 7.62
C ARG A 48 -12.25 -2.82 8.58
N ASP A 49 -11.33 -2.59 9.47
CA ASP A 49 -10.99 -3.53 10.56
C ASP A 49 -10.74 -4.98 10.07
N GLY A 50 -10.06 -5.15 8.94
CA GLY A 50 -9.78 -6.46 8.33
C GLY A 50 -10.95 -7.10 7.59
N LEU A 51 -12.08 -6.41 7.46
CA LEU A 51 -13.18 -6.78 6.58
C LEU A 51 -13.11 -6.01 5.26
N ARG A 52 -13.08 -6.71 4.15
CA ARG A 52 -13.26 -6.14 2.81
C ARG A 52 -14.65 -6.45 2.30
N TRP A 53 -15.18 -5.54 1.48
CA TRP A 53 -16.43 -5.78 0.77
C TRP A 53 -16.41 -5.12 -0.60
N MET A 54 -17.28 -5.63 -1.47
CA MET A 54 -17.52 -5.06 -2.80
C MET A 54 -18.99 -4.81 -3.01
N ASN A 55 -19.31 -3.62 -3.52
CA ASN A 55 -20.66 -3.26 -3.94
C ASN A 55 -21.01 -3.87 -5.30
N ALA A 56 -22.31 -4.03 -5.58
CA ALA A 56 -22.83 -4.46 -6.87
C ALA A 56 -22.24 -3.61 -8.00
N LYS A 57 -21.64 -4.26 -9.00
CA LYS A 57 -20.91 -3.59 -10.09
C LYS A 57 -21.81 -2.80 -11.03
N HIS A 58 -23.01 -3.35 -11.33
CA HIS A 58 -23.91 -2.71 -12.27
C HIS A 58 -24.68 -1.58 -11.59
N PRO A 59 -24.71 -0.34 -12.15
CA PRO A 59 -25.37 0.81 -11.51
C PRO A 59 -26.83 0.56 -11.11
N ARG A 60 -27.61 -0.07 -11.97
CA ARG A 60 -29.00 -0.39 -11.68
C ARG A 60 -29.12 -1.36 -10.49
N ALA A 61 -28.33 -2.43 -10.47
CA ALA A 61 -28.34 -3.39 -9.37
C ALA A 61 -27.87 -2.76 -8.05
N TYR A 62 -26.89 -1.85 -8.10
CA TYR A 62 -26.48 -1.06 -6.95
C TYR A 62 -27.65 -0.22 -6.41
N THR A 63 -28.32 0.53 -7.28
CA THR A 63 -29.43 1.42 -6.90
C THR A 63 -30.62 0.62 -6.35
N GLU A 64 -31.01 -0.47 -7.02
CA GLU A 64 -32.10 -1.34 -6.58
C GLU A 64 -31.84 -1.91 -5.17
N ARG A 65 -30.60 -2.37 -4.89
CA ARG A 65 -30.23 -2.87 -3.56
C ARG A 65 -30.23 -1.78 -2.49
N ILE A 66 -29.69 -0.59 -2.79
CA ILE A 66 -29.71 0.53 -1.83
C ILE A 66 -31.15 0.89 -1.48
N TRP A 67 -32.08 0.89 -2.43
CA TRP A 67 -33.48 1.22 -2.15
C TRP A 67 -34.25 0.12 -1.43
N ALA A 68 -33.92 -1.15 -1.71
CA ALA A 68 -34.58 -2.28 -1.07
C ALA A 68 -34.07 -2.55 0.34
N ASP A 69 -32.74 -2.58 0.50
CA ASP A 69 -32.08 -3.14 1.68
C ASP A 69 -31.22 -2.09 2.43
N GLY A 70 -31.01 -0.89 1.85
CA GLY A 70 -30.09 0.13 2.38
C GLY A 70 -28.61 -0.24 2.20
N ASP A 71 -28.31 -1.37 1.55
CA ASP A 71 -26.98 -1.94 1.36
C ASP A 71 -26.82 -2.52 -0.05
N ALA A 72 -25.69 -2.25 -0.67
CA ALA A 72 -25.38 -2.76 -2.01
C ALA A 72 -24.21 -3.78 -2.02
N VAL A 73 -23.79 -4.26 -0.88
CA VAL A 73 -22.70 -5.25 -0.75
C VAL A 73 -23.13 -6.58 -1.39
N VAL A 74 -22.25 -7.14 -2.22
CA VAL A 74 -22.46 -8.44 -2.89
C VAL A 74 -21.39 -9.45 -2.54
N GLU A 75 -20.27 -9.00 -1.99
CA GLU A 75 -19.16 -9.86 -1.62
C GLU A 75 -18.47 -9.31 -0.37
N THR A 76 -18.08 -10.19 0.53
CA THR A 76 -17.30 -9.85 1.73
C THR A 76 -16.17 -10.83 1.92
N GLU A 77 -15.04 -10.36 2.43
CA GLU A 77 -13.86 -11.14 2.75
C GLU A 77 -13.33 -10.72 4.13
N ILE A 78 -13.11 -11.69 5.00
CA ILE A 78 -12.36 -11.47 6.24
C ILE A 78 -10.90 -11.78 5.94
N ILE A 79 -10.04 -10.76 6.06
CA ILE A 79 -8.61 -10.89 5.76
C ILE A 79 -7.93 -11.60 6.91
N SER A 80 -7.16 -12.65 6.61
CA SER A 80 -6.37 -13.34 7.63
C SER A 80 -5.22 -12.46 8.14
N GLN A 81 -4.78 -12.68 9.39
CA GLN A 81 -3.64 -11.95 9.94
C GLN A 81 -2.38 -12.10 9.07
N ALA A 82 -2.12 -13.28 8.53
CA ALA A 82 -0.99 -13.51 7.63
C ALA A 82 -1.08 -12.65 6.35
N ALA A 83 -2.28 -12.50 5.79
CA ALA A 83 -2.49 -11.62 4.63
C ALA A 83 -2.30 -10.13 5.01
N ILE A 84 -2.78 -9.70 6.18
CA ILE A 84 -2.56 -8.34 6.68
C ILE A 84 -1.07 -8.05 6.84
N ASP A 85 -0.31 -8.99 7.42
CA ASP A 85 1.13 -8.81 7.65
C ASP A 85 1.90 -8.77 6.32
N MET A 86 1.56 -9.64 5.38
CA MET A 86 2.13 -9.60 4.02
C MET A 86 1.82 -8.30 3.29
N GLU A 87 0.57 -7.84 3.34
CA GLU A 87 0.16 -6.57 2.73
C GLU A 87 0.85 -5.37 3.38
N ARG A 88 1.07 -5.39 4.69
CA ARG A 88 1.83 -4.35 5.38
C ARG A 88 3.23 -4.21 4.83
N VAL A 89 3.91 -5.33 4.56
CA VAL A 89 5.23 -5.32 3.91
C VAL A 89 5.12 -4.79 2.48
N MET A 90 4.17 -5.34 1.71
CA MET A 90 3.96 -5.01 0.30
C MET A 90 3.65 -3.52 0.09
N LEU A 91 2.76 -2.95 0.90
CA LEU A 91 2.32 -1.56 0.77
C LEU A 91 3.32 -0.60 1.41
N GLY A 92 3.73 -0.88 2.65
CA GLY A 92 4.57 0.02 3.44
C GLY A 92 5.97 0.22 2.84
N LEU A 93 6.55 -0.80 2.22
CA LEU A 93 7.85 -0.68 1.57
C LEU A 93 7.82 0.30 0.38
N ARG A 94 6.68 0.49 -0.27
CA ARG A 94 6.53 1.41 -1.39
C ARG A 94 6.41 2.88 -1.00
N LEU A 95 6.28 3.16 0.29
CA LEU A 95 6.28 4.53 0.83
C LEU A 95 7.69 5.06 0.98
N ARG A 96 7.89 6.36 0.74
CA ARG A 96 9.16 7.05 1.01
C ARG A 96 9.54 7.03 2.48
N GLU A 97 8.55 7.01 3.37
CA GLU A 97 8.79 6.85 4.80
C GLU A 97 9.30 5.45 5.17
N GLY A 98 9.23 4.51 4.22
CA GLY A 98 9.70 3.14 4.39
C GLY A 98 8.83 2.30 5.33
N LEU A 99 9.30 1.09 5.61
CA LEU A 99 8.64 0.09 6.45
C LEU A 99 9.44 -0.10 7.75
N ALA A 100 8.77 -0.20 8.89
CA ALA A 100 9.44 -0.57 10.15
C ALA A 100 10.07 -1.97 10.00
N VAL A 101 11.33 -2.13 10.43
CA VAL A 101 12.05 -3.42 10.34
C VAL A 101 11.29 -4.53 11.06
N GLY A 102 10.65 -4.21 12.20
CA GLY A 102 9.84 -5.17 12.96
C GLY A 102 8.54 -5.62 12.27
N ALA A 103 8.17 -5.04 11.13
CA ALA A 103 7.05 -5.53 10.33
C ALA A 103 7.44 -6.70 9.41
N VAL A 104 8.73 -6.94 9.23
CA VAL A 104 9.27 -8.08 8.49
C VAL A 104 9.59 -9.19 9.49
N THR A 105 9.28 -10.43 9.14
CA THR A 105 9.52 -11.58 10.03
C THR A 105 11.00 -11.75 10.36
N PRO A 106 11.34 -12.25 11.57
CA PRO A 106 12.74 -12.35 12.01
C PRO A 106 13.65 -13.18 11.10
N ASP A 107 13.11 -14.20 10.44
CA ASP A 107 13.83 -15.06 9.50
C ASP A 107 14.25 -14.35 8.21
N LYS A 108 13.71 -13.17 7.93
CA LYS A 108 14.04 -12.35 6.75
C LYS A 108 15.06 -11.24 7.00
N GLN A 109 15.64 -11.16 8.20
CA GLN A 109 16.63 -10.13 8.51
C GLN A 109 17.88 -10.24 7.63
N ASP A 110 18.37 -11.46 7.37
CA ASP A 110 19.50 -11.69 6.46
C ASP A 110 19.15 -11.23 5.02
N GLN A 111 17.90 -11.43 4.58
CA GLN A 111 17.47 -10.95 3.27
C GLN A 111 17.45 -9.42 3.20
N ILE A 112 17.02 -8.73 4.27
CA ILE A 112 17.12 -7.27 4.35
C ILE A 112 18.57 -6.82 4.19
N ASP A 113 19.51 -7.47 4.88
CA ASP A 113 20.94 -7.13 4.81
C ASP A 113 21.50 -7.35 3.40
N LEU A 114 21.08 -8.39 2.70
CA LEU A 114 21.43 -8.61 1.29
C LEU A 114 20.92 -7.50 0.38
N GLU A 115 19.67 -7.06 0.56
CA GLU A 115 19.10 -5.95 -0.23
C GLU A 115 19.81 -4.61 0.07
N VAL A 116 20.22 -4.40 1.32
CA VAL A 116 21.02 -3.22 1.70
C VAL A 116 22.40 -3.29 1.06
N ALA A 117 23.08 -4.43 1.12
CA ALA A 117 24.38 -4.63 0.49
C ALA A 117 24.32 -4.47 -1.03
N ALA A 118 23.21 -4.86 -1.66
CA ALA A 118 22.94 -4.64 -3.08
C ALA A 118 22.61 -3.18 -3.43
N GLY A 119 22.49 -2.28 -2.45
CA GLY A 119 22.13 -0.88 -2.66
C GLY A 119 20.66 -0.65 -3.04
N LEU A 120 19.78 -1.62 -2.80
CA LEU A 120 18.36 -1.55 -3.13
C LEU A 120 17.51 -1.04 -1.96
N LEU A 121 17.98 -1.29 -0.73
CA LEU A 121 17.42 -0.74 0.50
C LEU A 121 18.47 0.07 1.27
N VAL A 122 17.98 0.97 2.11
CA VAL A 122 18.78 1.63 3.16
C VAL A 122 18.07 1.46 4.49
N ARG A 123 18.85 1.31 5.58
CA ARG A 123 18.34 1.37 6.95
C ARG A 123 18.37 2.82 7.43
N VAL A 124 17.23 3.32 7.88
CA VAL A 124 17.09 4.66 8.47
C VAL A 124 16.41 4.48 9.83
N GLN A 125 17.17 4.60 10.89
CA GLN A 125 16.71 4.30 12.26
C GLN A 125 16.16 2.85 12.35
N ASP A 126 14.89 2.69 12.71
CA ASP A 126 14.16 1.43 12.82
C ASP A 126 13.41 1.02 11.53
N ARG A 127 13.69 1.72 10.41
CA ARG A 127 12.98 1.51 9.15
C ARG A 127 13.92 1.07 8.03
N ILE A 128 13.35 0.37 7.05
CA ILE A 128 13.96 0.08 5.76
C ILE A 128 13.25 0.90 4.69
N VAL A 129 14.03 1.51 3.80
CA VAL A 129 13.53 2.43 2.77
C VAL A 129 14.11 2.00 1.42
N LEU A 130 13.30 2.00 0.38
CA LEU A 130 13.77 1.77 -0.99
C LEU A 130 14.68 2.91 -1.44
N THR A 131 15.83 2.57 -2.02
CA THR A 131 16.65 3.50 -2.78
C THR A 131 15.98 3.82 -4.13
N ASP A 132 16.51 4.77 -4.89
CA ASP A 132 16.01 5.03 -6.24
C ASP A 132 16.16 3.80 -7.16
N ALA A 133 17.22 3.01 -7.00
CA ALA A 133 17.40 1.73 -7.69
C ALA A 133 16.39 0.67 -7.19
N GLY A 134 16.19 0.60 -5.87
CA GLY A 134 15.27 -0.34 -5.24
C GLY A 134 13.82 -0.10 -5.64
N ARG A 135 13.40 1.15 -5.84
CA ARG A 135 12.04 1.49 -6.30
C ARG A 135 11.68 0.82 -7.62
N LEU A 136 12.65 0.68 -8.52
CA LEU A 136 12.44 0.02 -9.81
C LEU A 136 12.27 -1.51 -9.69
N LEU A 137 12.66 -2.08 -8.56
CA LEU A 137 12.65 -3.51 -8.27
C LEU A 137 11.77 -3.87 -7.06
N ALA A 138 10.90 -2.95 -6.65
CA ALA A 138 10.10 -3.07 -5.42
C ALA A 138 9.32 -4.38 -5.32
N ASP A 139 8.68 -4.85 -6.40
CA ASP A 139 7.92 -6.10 -6.42
C ASP A 139 8.80 -7.33 -6.14
N GLY A 140 9.99 -7.35 -6.73
CA GLY A 140 10.97 -8.42 -6.48
C GLY A 140 11.50 -8.42 -5.05
N ILE A 141 11.76 -7.23 -4.48
CA ILE A 141 12.21 -7.07 -3.10
C ILE A 141 11.10 -7.55 -2.15
N VAL A 142 9.86 -7.09 -2.35
CA VAL A 142 8.70 -7.53 -1.57
C VAL A 142 8.56 -9.05 -1.62
N GLY A 143 8.62 -9.65 -2.81
CA GLY A 143 8.52 -11.10 -2.95
C GLY A 143 9.57 -11.86 -2.11
N ARG A 144 10.84 -11.39 -2.08
CA ARG A 144 11.89 -12.01 -1.27
C ARG A 144 11.72 -11.82 0.25
N LEU A 145 11.08 -10.73 0.66
CA LEU A 145 10.80 -10.44 2.07
C LEU A 145 9.54 -11.12 2.60
N THR A 146 8.66 -11.64 1.71
CA THR A 146 7.36 -12.24 2.09
C THR A 146 7.20 -13.72 1.73
N SER A 147 8.16 -14.28 0.97
CA SER A 147 8.14 -15.69 0.55
C SER A 147 8.69 -16.66 1.58
#